data_5aa2a5c3757920c121b3e2d5ef3eaefd
#
_entry.id   5aa2a5c3757920c121b3e2d5ef3eaefd
#
_cell.length_a   1.000
_cell.length_b   1.000
_cell.length_c   1.000
_cell.angle_alpha   90.00
_cell.angle_beta   90.00
_cell.angle_gamma   90.00
#
_symmetry.space_group_name_H-M   'P 1'
#
loop_
_entity.id
_entity.type
_entity.pdbx_description
1 polymer ?
#
loop_
_entity_poly.entity_id
_entity_poly.type
_entity_poly.pdbx_seq_one_letter_code
_entity_poly.pdbx_strand_id
1 'polypeptide(L)' 'IAGIDTTWSAIGSSLWHLARTPADRERLIAEPALIPTAIEEFLRAYSPVTMAREVIKETTISGCPVKAGNMVLLSFPAAN' A
#
# COMPACT_ATOMS: atom_id res chain seq x y z
N ILE A 1 -0.79 -15.23 4.96
CA ILE A 1 -2.01 -15.56 5.71
C ILE A 1 -2.72 -14.26 6.04
N ALA A 2 -3.98 -14.19 5.64
CA ALA A 2 -4.79 -13.01 5.89
C ALA A 2 -4.94 -12.74 7.40
N GLY A 3 -4.82 -11.47 7.79
CA GLY A 3 -5.00 -11.06 9.17
C GLY A 3 -3.76 -11.15 10.05
N ILE A 4 -2.63 -11.58 9.52
CA ILE A 4 -1.38 -11.67 10.27
C ILE A 4 -0.34 -10.70 9.70
N ASP A 5 0.38 -11.10 8.65
CA ASP A 5 1.53 -10.33 8.15
C ASP A 5 1.14 -8.97 7.60
N THR A 6 0.11 -8.91 6.76
CA THR A 6 -0.31 -7.66 6.13
C THR A 6 -0.89 -6.70 7.16
N THR A 7 -1.67 -7.21 8.10
CA THR A 7 -2.28 -6.40 9.16
C THR A 7 -1.21 -5.85 10.10
N TRP A 8 -0.24 -6.65 10.51
CA TRP A 8 0.87 -6.20 11.35
C TRP A 8 1.69 -5.12 10.65
N SER A 9 1.97 -5.32 9.36
CA SER A 9 2.72 -4.32 8.57
C SER A 9 1.98 -3.00 8.49
N ALA A 10 0.67 -3.04 8.26
CA ALA A 10 -0.14 -1.82 8.20
C ALA A 10 -0.21 -1.11 9.54
N ILE A 11 -0.42 -1.84 10.62
CA ILE A 11 -0.46 -1.28 11.98
C ILE A 11 0.91 -0.69 12.35
N GLY A 12 1.98 -1.44 12.11
CA GLY A 12 3.34 -1.00 12.42
C GLY A 12 3.73 0.25 11.66
N SER A 13 3.43 0.30 10.36
CA SER A 13 3.71 1.47 9.53
C SER A 13 2.94 2.70 9.99
N SER A 14 1.67 2.52 10.35
CA SER A 14 0.82 3.61 10.84
C SER A 14 1.34 4.17 12.16
N LEU A 15 1.69 3.30 13.11
CA LEU A 15 2.24 3.70 14.40
C LEU A 15 3.61 4.38 14.23
N TRP A 16 4.45 3.86 13.34
CA TRP A 16 5.74 4.45 13.04
C TRP A 16 5.59 5.87 12.47
N HIS A 17 4.65 6.06 11.54
CA HIS A 17 4.36 7.37 10.98
C HIS A 17 3.91 8.34 12.08
N LEU A 18 2.98 7.95 12.92
CA LEU A 18 2.46 8.79 13.99
C LEU A 18 3.51 9.12 15.04
N ALA A 19 4.42 8.18 15.32
CA ALA A 19 5.53 8.43 16.24
C ALA A 19 6.52 9.44 15.69
N ARG A 20 6.75 9.46 14.37
CA ARG A 20 7.70 10.37 13.72
C ARG A 20 7.09 11.71 13.34
N THR A 21 5.78 11.81 13.29
CA THR A 21 5.08 13.00 12.79
C THR A 21 4.12 13.52 13.86
N PRO A 22 4.63 14.24 14.87
CA PRO A 22 3.78 14.73 15.97
C PRO A 22 2.60 15.56 15.52
N ALA A 23 2.74 16.34 14.44
CA ALA A 23 1.66 17.17 13.92
C ALA A 23 0.45 16.33 13.48
N ASP A 24 0.68 15.19 12.82
CA ASP A 24 -0.41 14.30 12.40
C ASP A 24 -1.06 13.62 13.60
N ARG A 25 -0.25 13.20 14.56
CA ARG A 25 -0.75 12.60 15.79
C ARG A 25 -1.64 13.58 16.56
N GLU A 26 -1.20 14.82 16.73
CA GLU A 26 -1.97 15.85 17.41
C GLU A 26 -3.26 16.18 16.68
N ARG A 27 -3.22 16.19 15.35
CA ARG A 27 -4.41 16.43 14.54
C ARG A 27 -5.47 15.34 14.74
N LEU A 28 -5.07 14.08 14.80
CA LEU A 28 -6.00 12.98 15.04
C LEU A 28 -6.57 13.00 16.44
N ILE A 29 -5.78 13.44 17.44
CA ILE A 29 -6.27 13.61 18.81
C ILE A 29 -7.30 14.72 18.87
N ALA A 30 -7.03 15.84 18.19
CA ALA A 30 -7.93 16.99 18.18
C ALA A 30 -9.23 16.74 17.40
N GLU A 31 -9.15 15.95 16.33
CA GLU A 31 -10.28 15.66 15.45
C GLU A 31 -10.41 14.14 15.21
N PRO A 32 -10.96 13.38 16.17
CA PRO A 32 -11.09 11.93 16.03
C PRO A 32 -11.93 11.50 14.82
N ALA A 33 -12.81 12.37 14.32
CA ALA A 33 -13.60 12.09 13.13
C ALA A 33 -12.76 11.91 11.86
N LEU A 34 -11.49 12.32 11.87
CA LEU A 34 -10.56 12.11 10.76
C LEU A 34 -9.97 10.70 10.73
N ILE A 35 -10.13 9.90 11.77
CA ILE A 35 -9.49 8.59 11.85
C ILE A 35 -9.86 7.67 10.66
N PRO A 36 -11.14 7.54 10.25
CA PRO A 36 -11.46 6.72 9.09
C PRO A 36 -10.73 7.14 7.82
N THR A 37 -10.65 8.45 7.55
CA THR A 37 -9.92 8.99 6.40
C THR A 37 -8.42 8.76 6.54
N ALA A 38 -7.88 8.93 7.74
CA ALA A 38 -6.47 8.70 8.02
C ALA A 38 -6.07 7.23 7.78
N ILE A 39 -6.94 6.28 8.12
CA ILE A 39 -6.70 4.87 7.85
C ILE A 39 -6.54 4.63 6.36
N GLU A 40 -7.43 5.19 5.54
CA GLU A 40 -7.33 5.07 4.08
C GLU A 40 -6.03 5.68 3.56
N GLU A 41 -5.62 6.82 4.09
CA GLU A 41 -4.37 7.47 3.69
C GLU A 41 -3.14 6.64 4.10
N PHE A 42 -3.14 6.02 5.28
CA PHE A 42 -2.06 5.12 5.67
C PHE A 42 -1.96 3.92 4.75
N LEU A 43 -3.09 3.36 4.34
CA LEU A 43 -3.11 2.24 3.39
C LEU A 43 -2.61 2.65 2.01
N ARG A 44 -2.86 3.89 1.60
CA ARG A 44 -2.33 4.42 0.35
C ARG A 44 -0.81 4.60 0.43
N ALA A 45 -0.34 5.30 1.46
CA ALA A 45 1.07 5.69 1.59
C ALA A 45 1.99 4.52 1.94
N TYR A 46 1.50 3.60 2.76
CA TYR A 46 2.27 2.47 3.27
C TYR A 46 1.67 1.14 2.85
N SER A 47 1.31 1.03 1.58
CA SER A 47 0.74 -0.21 1.04
C SER A 47 1.62 -1.42 1.41
N PRO A 48 1.14 -2.35 2.24
CA PRO A 48 1.98 -3.44 2.72
C PRO A 48 2.15 -4.57 1.71
N VAL A 49 1.35 -4.59 0.65
CA VAL A 49 1.31 -5.69 -0.30
C VAL A 49 1.84 -5.27 -1.65
N THR A 50 2.74 -6.07 -2.20
CA THR A 50 3.16 -6.00 -3.59
C THR A 50 2.82 -7.32 -4.21
N MET A 51 2.10 -7.31 -5.31
CA MET A 51 1.59 -8.51 -5.97
C MET A 51 2.19 -8.68 -7.35
N ALA A 52 2.15 -9.91 -7.83
CA ALA A 52 2.58 -10.24 -9.18
C ALA A 52 1.48 -10.98 -9.93
N ARG A 53 1.53 -10.88 -11.25
CA ARG A 53 0.65 -11.63 -12.13
C ARG A 53 1.47 -12.26 -13.23
N GLU A 54 1.12 -13.50 -13.58
CA GLU A 54 1.72 -14.17 -14.72
C GLU A 54 0.99 -13.75 -15.99
N VAL A 55 1.76 -13.38 -17.02
CA VAL A 55 1.23 -13.05 -18.33
C VAL A 55 0.80 -14.35 -19.01
N ILE A 56 -0.47 -14.47 -19.38
CA ILE A 56 -0.99 -15.67 -20.02
C ILE A 56 -1.07 -15.54 -21.54
N LYS A 57 -1.00 -14.33 -22.06
CA LYS A 57 -1.08 -14.07 -23.51
C LYS A 57 -0.15 -12.91 -23.85
N GLU A 58 0.62 -13.07 -24.92
CA GLU A 58 1.53 -12.02 -25.39
C GLU A 58 0.79 -10.70 -25.60
N THR A 59 1.35 -9.62 -25.06
CA THR A 59 0.77 -8.28 -25.14
C THR A 59 1.86 -7.22 -24.95
N THR A 60 1.44 -5.95 -24.87
CA THR A 60 2.35 -4.85 -24.57
C THR A 60 1.84 -4.08 -23.35
N ILE A 61 2.77 -3.57 -22.54
CA ILE A 61 2.47 -2.71 -21.40
C ILE A 61 3.27 -1.42 -21.61
N SER A 62 2.56 -0.30 -21.84
CA SER A 62 3.17 0.99 -22.14
C SER A 62 4.25 0.90 -23.24
N GLY A 63 3.96 0.14 -24.30
CA GLY A 63 4.86 -0.08 -25.42
C GLY A 63 5.92 -1.13 -25.20
N CYS A 64 6.04 -1.71 -24.00
CA CYS A 64 6.99 -2.77 -23.71
C CYS A 64 6.35 -4.13 -24.02
N PRO A 65 6.90 -4.92 -24.93
CA PRO A 65 6.36 -6.24 -25.23
C PRO A 65 6.61 -7.21 -24.07
N VAL A 66 5.59 -7.95 -23.70
CA VAL A 66 5.67 -9.02 -22.69
C VAL A 66 5.14 -10.31 -23.27
N LYS A 67 5.76 -11.42 -22.90
CA LYS A 67 5.43 -12.74 -23.41
C LYS A 67 4.68 -13.56 -22.38
N ALA A 68 3.92 -14.53 -22.85
CA ALA A 68 3.29 -15.51 -21.96
C ALA A 68 4.35 -16.17 -21.08
N GLY A 69 4.07 -16.32 -19.79
CA GLY A 69 5.00 -16.84 -18.81
C GLY A 69 5.84 -15.79 -18.10
N ASN A 70 5.88 -14.55 -18.60
CA ASN A 70 6.53 -13.46 -17.91
C ASN A 70 5.74 -13.06 -16.64
N MET A 71 6.44 -12.53 -15.66
CA MET A 71 5.81 -12.01 -14.44
C MET A 71 5.74 -10.49 -14.49
N VAL A 72 4.59 -9.95 -14.11
CA VAL A 72 4.38 -8.51 -13.98
C VAL A 72 4.21 -8.18 -12.50
N LEU A 73 5.04 -7.28 -12.02
CA LEU A 73 4.98 -6.83 -10.63
C LEU A 73 4.02 -5.64 -10.52
N LEU A 74 3.07 -5.77 -9.61
CA LEU A 74 2.12 -4.70 -9.28
C LEU A 74 2.61 -4.00 -8.02
N SER A 75 3.34 -2.90 -8.20
CA SER A 75 3.88 -2.15 -7.07
C SER A 75 2.88 -1.11 -6.60
N PHE A 76 2.02 -1.50 -5.66
CA PHE A 76 1.01 -0.60 -5.11
C PHE A 76 1.63 0.66 -4.47
N PRO A 77 2.73 0.56 -3.71
CA PRO A 77 3.35 1.78 -3.17
C PRO A 77 3.78 2.79 -4.23
N ALA A 78 4.24 2.30 -5.39
CA ALA A 78 4.65 3.18 -6.47
C ALA A 78 3.46 3.74 -7.27
N ALA A 79 2.35 2.99 -7.35
CA ALA A 79 1.18 3.38 -8.12
C ALA A 79 0.23 4.31 -7.34
N ASN A 80 0.25 4.20 -6.04
CA ASN A 80 -0.68 4.97 -5.16
C ASN A 80 -0.24 6.44 -4.95
#